data_2c7d201ff36fb03e81d9b8ad0e4bc359
#
_entry.id   2c7d201ff36fb03e81d9b8ad0e4bc359
#
_cell.length_a   1.000
_cell.length_b   1.000
_cell.length_c   1.000
_cell.angle_alpha   90.00
_cell.angle_beta   90.00
_cell.angle_gamma   90.00
#
_symmetry.space_group_name_H-M   'P 1'
#
loop_
_entity.id
_entity.type
_entity.pdbx_description
1 polymer ?
#
loop_
_entity_poly.entity_id
_entity_poly.type
_entity_poly.pdbx_seq_one_letter_code
_entity_poly.pdbx_strand_id
1 'polypeptide(L)'
;MKYLVLTVRRPAFRDDVRDAHYAFLDRLRAAGALVAAGPFTDRSGGAYVLTADSLDAARELALQDPLHLERCSTVTVHEWDAR
;
A
#
# COMPACT_ATOMS: atom_id res chain seq x y z
N MET A 1 -5.87 8.85 -12.95
CA MET A 1 -6.79 8.23 -11.97
C MET A 1 -6.00 7.81 -10.73
N LYS A 2 -6.56 8.03 -9.58
CA LYS A 2 -5.94 7.64 -8.32
C LYS A 2 -6.49 6.29 -7.85
N TYR A 3 -5.64 5.56 -7.13
CA TYR A 3 -6.00 4.25 -6.59
C TYR A 3 -5.67 4.24 -5.11
N LEU A 4 -6.67 3.93 -4.30
CA LEU A 4 -6.54 3.85 -2.85
C LEU A 4 -6.18 2.41 -2.47
N VAL A 5 -5.06 2.25 -1.78
CA VAL A 5 -4.63 0.97 -1.25
C VAL A 5 -4.87 0.97 0.24
N LEU A 6 -5.66 0.03 0.72
CA LEU A 6 -5.89 -0.18 2.14
C LEU A 6 -5.12 -1.41 2.60
N THR A 7 -4.43 -1.27 3.72
CA THR A 7 -3.73 -2.38 4.36
C THR A 7 -4.31 -2.59 5.75
N VAL A 8 -4.86 -3.77 5.99
CA VAL A 8 -5.44 -4.11 7.29
C VAL A 8 -4.58 -5.21 7.92
N ARG A 9 -4.07 -4.95 9.11
CA ARG A 9 -3.19 -5.91 9.81
C ARG A 9 -3.91 -7.20 10.10
N ARG A 10 -3.21 -8.31 9.82
CA ARG A 10 -3.67 -9.64 10.17
C ARG A 10 -3.10 -10.03 11.53
N PRO A 11 -3.67 -11.07 12.19
CA PRO A 11 -3.11 -11.56 13.46
C PRO A 11 -1.63 -11.96 13.35
N ALA A 12 -1.18 -12.37 12.16
CA ALA A 12 0.21 -12.76 11.89
C ALA A 12 1.13 -11.56 11.61
N PHE A 13 0.66 -10.32 11.76
CA PHE A 13 1.49 -9.13 11.50
C PHE A 13 2.75 -9.13 12.38
N ARG A 14 3.89 -8.82 11.75
CA ARG A 14 5.17 -8.71 12.43
C ARG A 14 5.74 -7.31 12.22
N ASP A 15 6.33 -6.74 13.27
CA ASP A 15 6.95 -5.41 13.19
C ASP A 15 8.16 -5.36 12.25
N ASP A 16 8.84 -6.49 12.06
CA ASP A 16 10.03 -6.57 11.20
C ASP A 16 9.74 -6.33 9.71
N VAL A 17 8.48 -6.45 9.29
CA VAL A 17 8.09 -6.16 7.90
C VAL A 17 8.03 -4.66 7.61
N ARG A 18 7.98 -3.83 8.65
CA ARG A 18 7.72 -2.39 8.52
C ARG A 18 8.80 -1.69 7.70
N ASP A 19 10.08 -1.99 7.95
CA ASP A 19 11.18 -1.35 7.23
C ASP A 19 11.15 -1.71 5.74
N ALA A 20 10.86 -2.96 5.42
CA ALA A 20 10.72 -3.40 4.03
C ALA A 20 9.53 -2.71 3.34
N HIS A 21 8.41 -2.55 4.05
CA HIS A 21 7.26 -1.83 3.54
C HIS A 21 7.59 -0.36 3.25
N TYR A 22 8.28 0.33 4.16
CA TYR A 22 8.68 1.72 3.94
C TYR A 22 9.68 1.85 2.78
N ALA A 23 10.61 0.92 2.62
CA ALA A 23 11.51 0.91 1.48
C ALA A 23 10.75 0.73 0.16
N PHE A 24 9.71 -0.11 0.15
CA PHE A 24 8.81 -0.28 -0.98
C PHE A 24 8.10 1.04 -1.33
N LEU A 25 7.55 1.74 -0.33
CA LEU A 25 6.89 3.04 -0.53
C LEU A 25 7.87 4.09 -1.07
N ASP A 26 9.11 4.10 -0.58
CA ASP A 26 10.13 5.02 -1.06
C ASP A 26 10.45 4.79 -2.53
N ARG A 27 10.50 3.54 -2.98
CA ARG A 27 10.69 3.22 -4.40
C ARG A 27 9.52 3.72 -5.26
N LEU A 28 8.28 3.56 -4.77
CA LEU A 28 7.10 4.08 -5.47
C LEU A 28 7.14 5.61 -5.55
N ARG A 29 7.57 6.26 -4.49
CA ARG A 29 7.69 7.73 -4.45
C ARG A 29 8.75 8.19 -5.44
N ALA A 30 9.90 7.54 -5.49
CA ALA A 30 10.96 7.86 -6.42
C ALA A 30 10.53 7.68 -7.89
N ALA A 31 9.66 6.72 -8.15
CA ALA A 31 9.09 6.49 -9.49
C ALA A 31 7.94 7.43 -9.84
N GLY A 32 7.54 8.31 -8.92
CA GLY A 32 6.42 9.24 -9.14
C GLY A 32 5.04 8.61 -9.02
N ALA A 33 4.96 7.39 -8.51
CA ALA A 33 3.69 6.64 -8.41
C ALA A 33 2.97 6.84 -7.08
N LEU A 34 3.65 7.32 -6.05
CA LEU A 34 3.07 7.47 -4.72
C LEU A 34 2.68 8.92 -4.45
N VAL A 35 1.40 9.14 -4.13
CA VAL A 35 0.86 10.47 -3.80
C VAL A 35 0.97 10.74 -2.29
N ALA A 36 0.53 9.80 -1.48
CA ALA A 36 0.54 9.91 -0.03
C ALA A 36 0.50 8.52 0.59
N ALA A 37 0.99 8.39 1.82
CA ALA A 37 0.97 7.13 2.56
C ALA A 37 1.04 7.40 4.05
N GLY A 38 0.46 6.53 4.86
CA GLY A 38 0.58 6.60 6.29
C GLY A 38 -0.19 5.51 7.02
N PRO A 39 0.22 5.22 8.26
CA PRO A 39 -0.50 4.30 9.12
C PRO A 39 -1.75 4.94 9.70
N PHE A 40 -2.75 4.12 10.03
CA PHE A 40 -3.87 4.58 10.85
C PHE A 40 -3.39 4.73 12.30
N THR A 41 -3.90 5.76 12.97
CA THR A 41 -3.46 6.06 14.33
C THR A 41 -3.90 5.02 15.37
N ASP A 42 -4.93 4.22 15.05
CA ASP A 42 -5.37 3.11 15.89
C ASP A 42 -4.56 1.83 15.67
N ARG A 43 -3.57 1.87 14.75
CA ARG A 43 -2.68 0.74 14.42
C ARG A 43 -3.40 -0.45 13.77
N SER A 44 -4.60 -0.27 13.25
CA SER A 44 -5.33 -1.33 12.55
C SER A 44 -4.76 -1.63 11.17
N GLY A 45 -3.95 -0.72 10.63
CA GLY A 45 -3.39 -0.80 9.29
C GLY A 45 -2.97 0.56 8.80
N GLY A 46 -3.08 0.78 7.51
CA GLY A 46 -2.75 2.05 6.89
C GLY A 46 -3.35 2.17 5.50
N ALA A 47 -2.98 3.24 4.83
CA ALA A 47 -3.42 3.47 3.47
C ALA A 47 -2.33 4.18 2.67
N TYR A 48 -2.35 3.99 1.36
CA TYR A 48 -1.57 4.82 0.46
C TYR A 48 -2.32 5.01 -0.86
N VAL A 49 -1.94 6.08 -1.55
CA VAL A 49 -2.59 6.46 -2.81
C VAL A 49 -1.57 6.37 -3.92
N LEU A 50 -1.91 5.62 -4.97
CA LEU A 50 -1.08 5.45 -6.16
C LEU A 50 -1.67 6.19 -7.34
N THR A 51 -0.80 6.58 -8.28
CA THR A 51 -1.18 6.89 -9.65
C THR A 51 -0.75 5.71 -10.53
N ALA A 52 -1.62 5.30 -11.43
CA ALA A 52 -1.34 4.21 -12.37
C ALA A 52 -2.24 4.36 -13.59
N ASP A 53 -1.92 3.62 -14.65
CA ASP A 53 -2.67 3.68 -15.90
C ASP A 53 -4.01 2.93 -15.85
N SER A 54 -4.12 1.95 -14.96
CA SER A 54 -5.31 1.13 -14.82
C SER A 54 -5.39 0.52 -13.42
N LEU A 55 -6.58 0.00 -13.08
CA LEU A 55 -6.76 -0.73 -11.83
C LEU A 55 -5.85 -1.97 -11.77
N ASP A 56 -5.71 -2.68 -12.88
CA ASP A 56 -4.83 -3.85 -12.93
C ASP A 56 -3.38 -3.46 -12.68
N ALA A 57 -2.91 -2.36 -13.28
CA ALA A 57 -1.55 -1.86 -13.03
C ALA A 57 -1.36 -1.45 -11.57
N ALA A 58 -2.35 -0.81 -10.96
CA ALA A 58 -2.29 -0.43 -9.55
C ALA A 58 -2.25 -1.66 -8.63
N ARG A 59 -3.03 -2.69 -8.95
CA ARG A 59 -3.00 -3.96 -8.21
C ARG A 59 -1.65 -4.65 -8.31
N GLU A 60 -1.07 -4.70 -9.51
CA GLU A 60 0.26 -5.27 -9.71
C GLU A 60 1.30 -4.58 -8.84
N LEU A 61 1.26 -3.25 -8.75
CA LEU A 61 2.16 -2.51 -7.88
C LEU A 61 1.91 -2.82 -6.40
N ALA A 62 0.67 -2.73 -5.97
CA ALA A 62 0.30 -2.91 -4.56
C ALA A 62 0.60 -4.31 -4.04
N LEU A 63 0.43 -5.33 -4.87
CA LEU A 63 0.68 -6.73 -4.47
C LEU A 63 2.17 -7.07 -4.39
N GLN A 64 3.06 -6.16 -4.75
CA GLN A 64 4.50 -6.27 -4.49
C GLN A 64 4.89 -5.76 -3.10
N ASP A 65 3.95 -5.15 -2.37
CA ASP A 65 4.19 -4.68 -1.01
C ASP A 65 4.57 -5.85 -0.11
N PRO A 66 5.67 -5.74 0.65
CA PRO A 66 6.04 -6.78 1.63
C PRO A 66 4.93 -7.12 2.62
N LEU A 67 4.04 -6.17 2.95
CA LEU A 67 2.87 -6.45 3.79
C LEU A 67 1.99 -7.55 3.19
N HIS A 68 1.87 -7.56 1.86
CA HIS A 68 1.13 -8.60 1.15
C HIS A 68 1.96 -9.87 0.99
N LEU A 69 3.19 -9.74 0.51
CA LEU A 69 4.05 -10.90 0.21
C LEU A 69 4.34 -11.73 1.45
N GLU A 70 4.50 -11.08 2.60
CA GLU A 70 4.77 -11.73 3.89
C GLU A 70 3.50 -12.07 4.67
N ARG A 71 2.33 -11.85 4.08
CA ARG A 71 1.02 -12.14 4.67
C ARG A 71 0.78 -11.46 6.01
N CYS A 72 1.37 -10.27 6.19
CA CYS A 72 1.22 -9.48 7.42
C CYS A 72 -0.05 -8.65 7.41
N SER A 73 -0.58 -8.31 6.23
CA SER A 73 -1.78 -7.49 6.08
C SER A 73 -2.62 -7.98 4.91
N THR A 74 -3.91 -7.72 5.00
CA THR A 74 -4.82 -7.82 3.86
C THR A 74 -4.70 -6.53 3.06
N VAL A 75 -4.37 -6.62 1.79
CA VAL A 75 -4.16 -5.48 0.91
C VAL A 75 -5.27 -5.46 -0.14
N THR A 76 -6.00 -4.35 -0.19
CA THR A 76 -7.07 -4.13 -1.17
C THR A 76 -6.80 -2.85 -1.94
N VAL A 77 -7.20 -2.82 -3.21
CA VAL A 77 -6.97 -1.70 -4.12
C VAL A 77 -8.31 -1.23 -4.69
N HIS A 78 -8.55 0.07 -4.60
CA HIS A 78 -9.78 0.69 -5.05
C HIS A 78 -9.48 1.79 -6.06
N GLU A 79 -10.15 1.77 -7.19
CA GLU A 79 -10.14 2.91 -8.10
C GLU A 79 -10.91 4.04 -7.43
N TRP A 80 -10.28 5.23 -7.36
CA TRP A 80 -10.80 6.32 -6.54
C TRP A 80 -10.86 7.61 -7.36
N ASP A 81 -12.08 8.08 -7.58
CA ASP A 81 -12.33 9.38 -8.19
C ASP A 81 -12.16 10.49 -7.14
N ALA A 82 -10.93 10.67 -6.67
CA ALA A 82 -10.62 11.67 -5.63
C ALA A 82 -10.70 13.09 -6.19
N ARG A 83 -11.17 14.02 -5.34
CA ARG A 83 -11.36 15.41 -5.76
C ARG A 83 -10.73 16.41 -4.80
#